data_a4a88b8aeb05d3d99f4568b3f187f881
#
_entry.id   a4a88b8aeb05d3d99f4568b3f187f881
#
_cell.length_a   1.000
_cell.length_b   1.000
_cell.length_c   1.000
_cell.angle_alpha   90.00
_cell.angle_beta   90.00
_cell.angle_gamma   90.00
#
_symmetry.space_group_name_H-M   'P 1'
#
loop_
_entity.id
_entity.type
_entity.pdbx_description
1 polymer ?
#
loop_
_entity_poly.entity_id
_entity_poly.type
_entity_poly.pdbx_seq_one_letter_code
_entity_poly.pdbx_strand_id
1 'polypeptide(L)'
;MPEDQGPLSGRIRVKITSPARAVADLEAVSALIPAEEGNRLIIPRKAPLICLIRQGRLIVNCPDGKRQVYCVSRGICEVRRDICSVMAWAVRQDEIDRPRAEERLKETQIALRTLAAAAKRQELIDRADFYRFLLKTP
;
A
#
# COMPACT_ATOMS: atom_id res chain seq x y z
N MET A 1 -18.29 -9.06 20.28
CA MET A 1 -18.06 -9.02 20.12
C MET A 1 -17.84 -9.05 19.73
N PRO A 2 -17.89 -9.02 19.70
CA PRO A 2 -17.51 -9.01 19.26
C PRO A 2 -16.97 -9.16 18.85
N GLU A 3 -17.08 -8.95 18.74
CA GLU A 3 -16.55 -9.02 18.58
C GLU A 3 -15.99 -9.22 18.16
N ASP A 4 -16.01 -9.11 18.09
CA ASP A 4 -15.36 -9.28 18.05
C ASP A 4 -14.86 -9.86 17.82
N GLN A 5 -14.86 -10.04 17.66
CA GLN A 5 -14.37 -10.65 17.57
C GLN A 5 -13.91 -11.28 17.11
N GLY A 6 -14.09 -11.20 16.91
CA GLY A 6 -13.81 -12.07 16.42
C GLY A 6 -12.86 -12.57 15.90
N PRO A 7 -12.76 -12.27 15.49
CA PRO A 7 -11.77 -12.71 14.85
C PRO A 7 -10.85 -12.90 15.49
N LEU A 8 -11.13 -12.35 15.77
CA LEU A 8 -10.74 -12.51 16.68
C LEU A 8 -10.02 -13.70 16.84
N SER A 9 -10.24 -14.64 16.34
CA SER A 9 -9.58 -15.89 16.46
C SER A 9 -8.46 -16.02 15.48
N GLY A 10 -7.45 -15.23 15.64
CA GLY A 10 -6.24 -15.33 14.85
C GLY A 10 -6.32 -14.70 13.48
N ARG A 11 -7.21 -13.73 13.31
CA ARG A 11 -7.35 -13.04 12.03
C ARG A 11 -7.39 -11.53 12.20
N ILE A 12 -6.95 -10.85 11.17
CA ILE A 12 -7.03 -9.40 11.08
C ILE A 12 -7.84 -9.04 9.84
N ARG A 13 -8.28 -7.81 9.79
CA ARG A 13 -8.94 -7.28 8.60
C ARG A 13 -8.05 -6.22 7.99
N VAL A 14 -7.76 -6.37 6.72
CA VAL A 14 -6.91 -5.42 5.99
C VAL A 14 -7.78 -4.61 5.04
N LYS A 15 -7.78 -3.30 5.22
CA LYS A 15 -8.51 -2.36 4.37
C LYS A 15 -7.50 -1.48 3.68
N ILE A 16 -7.53 -1.47 2.35
CA ILE A 16 -6.59 -0.68 1.55
C ILE A 16 -7.40 0.32 0.74
N THR A 17 -7.08 1.59 0.90
CA THR A 17 -7.76 2.67 0.18
C THR A 17 -6.75 3.59 -0.48
N SER A 18 -7.19 4.22 -1.55
CA SER A 18 -6.48 5.33 -2.20
C SER A 18 -7.43 6.51 -2.25
N PRO A 19 -6.94 7.73 -2.58
CA PRO A 19 -7.86 8.86 -2.67
C PRO A 19 -8.99 8.67 -3.66
N ALA A 20 -8.77 7.86 -4.69
CA ALA A 20 -9.77 7.66 -5.73
C ALA A 20 -10.83 6.63 -5.34
N ARG A 21 -10.47 5.61 -4.53
CA ARG A 21 -11.40 4.51 -4.27
C ARG A 21 -10.90 3.59 -3.16
N ALA A 22 -11.81 2.78 -2.67
CA ALA A 22 -11.47 1.63 -1.84
C ALA A 22 -10.91 0.54 -2.77
N VAL A 23 -9.75 0.01 -2.43
CA VAL A 23 -9.05 -0.97 -3.27
C VAL A 23 -9.31 -2.38 -2.81
N ALA A 24 -9.24 -2.63 -1.50
CA ALA A 24 -9.39 -3.97 -0.95
C ALA A 24 -9.92 -3.91 0.48
N ASP A 25 -10.63 -4.97 0.86
CA ASP A 25 -11.13 -5.16 2.21
C ASP A 25 -11.22 -6.67 2.41
N LEU A 26 -10.22 -7.25 3.09
CA LEU A 26 -10.13 -8.69 3.18
C LEU A 26 -9.65 -9.15 4.55
N GLU A 27 -10.03 -10.38 4.87
CA GLU A 27 -9.55 -11.09 6.05
C GLU A 27 -8.15 -11.62 5.80
N ALA A 28 -7.30 -11.60 6.84
CA ALA A 28 -5.94 -12.07 6.72
C ALA A 28 -5.47 -12.70 8.03
N VAL A 29 -4.44 -13.54 7.93
CA VAL A 29 -3.77 -14.04 9.12
C VAL A 29 -2.59 -13.14 9.48
N SER A 30 -2.05 -12.43 8.49
CA SER A 30 -0.99 -11.46 8.72
C SER A 30 -0.88 -10.52 7.52
N ALA A 31 -0.20 -9.40 7.73
CA ALA A 31 0.11 -8.46 6.65
C ALA A 31 1.52 -7.91 6.88
N LEU A 32 2.30 -7.78 5.82
CA LEU A 32 3.62 -7.19 5.88
C LEU A 32 3.55 -5.81 5.23
N ILE A 33 3.81 -4.78 6.03
CA ILE A 33 3.65 -3.39 5.62
C ILE A 33 5.01 -2.76 5.37
N PRO A 34 5.23 -2.10 4.22
CA PRO A 34 6.50 -1.42 3.94
C PRO A 34 6.52 -0.06 4.65
N ALA A 35 6.84 -0.04 5.93
CA ALA A 35 6.91 1.19 6.70
C ALA A 35 8.24 1.91 6.45
N GLU A 36 8.28 3.21 6.70
CA GLU A 36 9.49 4.01 6.50
C GLU A 36 10.67 3.51 7.32
N GLU A 37 10.40 2.98 8.50
CA GLU A 37 11.43 2.47 9.41
C GLU A 37 11.87 1.05 9.08
N GLY A 38 11.25 0.42 8.10
CA GLY A 38 11.46 -0.97 7.75
C GLY A 38 10.14 -1.71 7.71
N ASN A 39 10.16 -2.92 7.20
CA ASN A 39 8.93 -3.71 7.07
C ASN A 39 8.36 -4.02 8.45
N ARG A 40 7.05 -3.90 8.56
CA ARG A 40 6.31 -4.21 9.78
C ARG A 40 5.36 -5.37 9.55
N LEU A 41 5.47 -6.39 10.37
CA LEU A 41 4.56 -7.52 10.33
C LEU A 41 3.38 -7.24 11.25
N ILE A 42 2.18 -7.26 10.69
CA ILE A 42 0.95 -7.06 11.45
C ILE A 42 0.29 -8.42 11.64
N ILE A 43 0.10 -8.79 12.89
CA ILE A 43 -0.52 -10.05 13.27
C ILE A 43 -1.69 -9.76 14.23
N PRO A 44 -2.56 -10.72 14.49
CA PRO A 44 -3.67 -10.51 15.42
C PRO A 44 -3.20 -10.08 16.80
N ARG A 45 -4.01 -9.31 17.47
CA ARG A 45 -3.79 -8.80 18.83
C ARG A 45 -2.58 -7.87 18.93
N LYS A 46 -2.23 -7.22 17.84
CA LYS A 46 -1.17 -6.24 17.88
C LYS A 46 -1.65 -4.97 18.59
N ALA A 47 -0.76 -4.37 19.36
CA ALA A 47 -1.04 -3.08 19.99
C ALA A 47 -1.35 -2.02 18.93
N PRO A 48 -2.15 -1.01 19.25
CA PRO A 48 -2.43 0.07 18.30
C PRO A 48 -1.15 0.69 17.78
N LEU A 49 -1.14 0.98 16.49
CA LEU A 49 0.06 1.45 15.80
C LEU A 49 -0.34 2.37 14.66
N ILE A 50 0.41 3.45 14.50
CA ILE A 50 0.33 4.29 13.29
C ILE A 50 1.72 4.39 12.74
N CYS A 51 1.90 4.12 11.45
CA CYS A 51 3.20 4.26 10.81
C CYS A 51 3.06 4.84 9.42
N LEU A 52 4.13 5.49 8.97
CA LEU A 52 4.20 5.99 7.62
C LEU A 52 4.64 4.87 6.68
N ILE A 53 4.01 4.81 5.52
CA ILE A 53 4.31 3.82 4.50
C ILE A 53 5.21 4.44 3.45
N ARG A 54 6.29 3.74 3.12
CA ARG A 54 7.12 4.09 1.96
C ARG A 54 6.65 3.27 0.77
N GLN A 55 7.03 3.66 -0.43
CA GLN A 55 6.68 2.85 -1.58
C GLN A 55 7.31 1.46 -1.44
N GLY A 56 6.56 0.44 -1.76
CA GLY A 56 7.01 -0.92 -1.60
C GLY A 56 5.88 -1.90 -1.83
N ARG A 57 6.13 -3.14 -1.45
CA ARG A 57 5.17 -4.21 -1.55
C ARG A 57 4.50 -4.45 -0.20
N LEU A 58 3.19 -4.41 -0.23
CA LEU A 58 2.36 -4.77 0.91
C LEU A 58 1.86 -6.19 0.64
N ILE A 59 2.14 -7.11 1.56
CA ILE A 59 1.81 -8.51 1.37
C ILE A 59 0.76 -8.93 2.39
N VAL A 60 -0.37 -9.44 1.91
CA VAL A 60 -1.46 -9.91 2.76
C VAL A 60 -1.52 -11.42 2.67
N ASN A 61 -1.36 -12.10 3.80
CA ASN A 61 -1.46 -13.54 3.85
C ASN A 61 -2.87 -13.92 4.28
N CYS A 62 -3.61 -14.53 3.38
CA CYS A 62 -5.02 -14.85 3.59
C CYS A 62 -5.21 -16.17 4.31
N PRO A 63 -6.36 -16.38 4.98
CA PRO A 63 -6.60 -17.60 5.74
C PRO A 63 -6.57 -18.88 4.91
N ASP A 64 -6.86 -18.78 3.61
CA ASP A 64 -6.85 -19.91 2.69
C ASP A 64 -5.45 -20.29 2.20
N GLY A 65 -4.42 -19.62 2.70
CA GLY A 65 -3.03 -19.86 2.30
C GLY A 65 -2.58 -19.03 1.11
N LYS A 66 -3.47 -18.28 0.49
CA LYS A 66 -3.09 -17.43 -0.64
C LYS A 66 -2.44 -16.15 -0.16
N ARG A 67 -1.61 -15.59 -1.00
CA ARG A 67 -0.97 -14.30 -0.77
C ARG A 67 -1.51 -13.30 -1.77
N GLN A 68 -1.90 -12.14 -1.25
CA GLN A 68 -2.26 -11.00 -2.10
C GLN A 68 -1.15 -9.98 -1.97
N VAL A 69 -0.62 -9.53 -3.10
CA VAL A 69 0.48 -8.57 -3.11
C VAL A 69 0.00 -7.27 -3.75
N TYR A 70 0.28 -6.17 -3.08
CA TYR A 70 -0.07 -4.83 -3.56
C TYR A 70 1.17 -3.98 -3.61
N CYS A 71 1.41 -3.31 -4.71
CA CYS A 71 2.44 -2.31 -4.80
C CYS A 71 1.83 -0.99 -4.37
N VAL A 72 2.38 -0.38 -3.33
CA VAL A 72 1.83 0.84 -2.75
C VAL A 72 2.84 1.97 -2.81
N SER A 73 2.34 3.17 -2.99
CA SER A 73 3.13 4.38 -2.86
C SER A 73 3.15 4.82 -1.40
N ARG A 74 3.62 6.04 -1.15
CA ARG A 74 3.66 6.59 0.21
C ARG A 74 2.25 6.72 0.79
N GLY A 75 2.15 6.56 2.09
CA GLY A 75 0.87 6.64 2.75
C GLY A 75 0.98 6.46 4.25
N ILE A 76 -0.12 6.09 4.85
CA ILE A 76 -0.23 5.89 6.30
C ILE A 76 -0.92 4.55 6.55
N CYS A 77 -0.44 3.85 7.57
CA CYS A 77 -1.06 2.63 8.05
C CYS A 77 -1.47 2.83 9.51
N GLU A 78 -2.71 2.51 9.81
CA GLU A 78 -3.21 2.49 11.18
C GLU A 78 -3.66 1.08 11.52
N VAL A 79 -3.15 0.55 12.64
CA VAL A 79 -3.58 -0.76 13.16
C VAL A 79 -4.28 -0.53 14.47
N ARG A 80 -5.49 -1.08 14.57
CA ARG A 80 -6.31 -0.89 15.75
C ARG A 80 -7.38 -1.97 15.81
N ARG A 81 -7.44 -2.69 16.93
CA ARG A 81 -8.46 -3.72 17.15
C ARG A 81 -8.52 -4.75 16.02
N ASP A 82 -7.36 -5.23 15.60
CA ASP A 82 -7.22 -6.22 14.52
C ASP A 82 -7.71 -5.71 13.17
N ILE A 83 -7.80 -4.40 13.01
CA ILE A 83 -8.07 -3.77 11.71
C ILE A 83 -6.82 -3.02 11.28
N CYS A 84 -6.30 -3.39 10.13
CA CYS A 84 -5.15 -2.75 9.52
C CYS A 84 -5.67 -1.88 8.37
N SER A 85 -5.69 -0.57 8.58
CA SER A 85 -6.17 0.38 7.58
C SER A 85 -4.99 1.01 6.87
N VAL A 86 -4.90 0.80 5.58
CA VAL A 86 -3.82 1.32 4.74
C VAL A 86 -4.41 2.37 3.80
N MET A 87 -3.88 3.57 3.87
CA MET A 87 -4.24 4.65 2.95
C MET A 87 -2.99 5.05 2.20
N ALA A 88 -2.92 4.72 0.92
CA ALA A 88 -1.77 5.03 0.09
C ALA A 88 -2.19 5.88 -1.10
N TRP A 89 -1.28 6.74 -1.56
CA TRP A 89 -1.56 7.62 -2.69
C TRP A 89 -1.90 6.84 -3.95
N ALA A 90 -1.18 5.76 -4.20
CA ALA A 90 -1.44 4.88 -5.34
C ALA A 90 -1.28 3.43 -4.91
N VAL A 91 -2.12 2.56 -5.44
CA VAL A 91 -2.11 1.14 -5.14
C VAL A 91 -2.32 0.38 -6.44
N ARG A 92 -1.49 -0.65 -6.65
CA ARG A 92 -1.64 -1.58 -7.76
C ARG A 92 -1.55 -2.98 -7.22
N GLN A 93 -2.52 -3.81 -7.58
CA GLN A 93 -2.48 -5.21 -7.20
C GLN A 93 -1.53 -5.95 -8.14
N ASP A 94 -0.88 -6.96 -7.60
CA ASP A 94 0.02 -7.96 -8.18
C ASP A 94 0.40 -7.89 -9.67
N GLU A 95 -0.54 -7.79 -10.55
CA GLU A 95 -0.26 -7.73 -11.98
C GLU A 95 0.21 -6.35 -12.38
N ILE A 96 1.47 -6.25 -12.71
CA ILE A 96 2.07 -5.00 -13.14
C ILE A 96 2.06 -4.95 -14.66
N ASP A 97 1.31 -4.01 -15.19
CA ASP A 97 1.32 -3.71 -16.62
C ASP A 97 2.57 -2.88 -16.92
N ARG A 98 3.67 -3.55 -17.26
CA ARG A 98 4.95 -2.88 -17.47
C ARG A 98 4.90 -1.85 -18.61
N PRO A 99 4.33 -2.14 -19.78
CA PRO A 99 4.23 -1.12 -20.83
C PRO A 99 3.50 0.14 -20.38
N ARG A 100 2.42 -0.01 -19.64
CA ARG A 100 1.65 1.13 -19.14
C ARG A 100 2.43 1.90 -18.07
N ALA A 101 3.16 1.18 -17.21
CA ALA A 101 3.98 1.82 -16.18
C ALA A 101 5.11 2.64 -16.83
N GLU A 102 5.74 2.10 -17.87
CA GLU A 102 6.79 2.81 -18.61
C GLU A 102 6.23 4.07 -19.28
N GLU A 103 5.07 3.97 -19.91
CA GLU A 103 4.43 5.11 -20.55
C GLU A 103 4.10 6.20 -19.52
N ARG A 104 3.54 5.81 -18.38
CA ARG A 104 3.21 6.75 -17.32
C ARG A 104 4.44 7.41 -16.72
N LEU A 105 5.53 6.66 -16.60
CA LEU A 105 6.80 7.22 -16.15
C LEU A 105 7.28 8.31 -17.11
N LYS A 106 7.24 8.03 -18.41
CA LYS A 106 7.64 9.02 -19.42
C LYS A 106 6.80 10.28 -19.36
N GLU A 107 5.48 10.12 -19.26
CA GLU A 107 4.57 11.26 -19.17
C GLU A 107 4.87 12.11 -17.94
N THR A 108 5.11 11.45 -16.81
CA THR A 108 5.40 12.17 -15.57
C THR A 108 6.73 12.90 -15.65
N GLN A 109 7.73 12.29 -16.25
CA GLN A 109 9.04 12.93 -16.44
C GLN A 109 8.94 14.15 -17.35
N ILE A 110 8.14 14.07 -18.40
CA ILE A 110 7.91 15.21 -19.29
C ILE A 110 7.22 16.35 -18.53
N ALA A 111 6.20 16.01 -17.73
CA ALA A 111 5.49 16.99 -16.93
C ALA A 111 6.42 17.69 -15.93
N LEU A 112 7.34 16.95 -15.33
CA LEU A 112 8.33 17.51 -14.40
C LEU A 112 9.22 18.56 -15.06
N ARG A 113 9.54 18.39 -16.33
CA ARG A 113 10.38 19.34 -17.07
C ARG A 113 9.66 20.62 -17.39
N THR A 114 8.34 20.57 -17.49
CA THR A 114 7.55 21.71 -17.96
C THR A 114 6.87 22.48 -16.84
N LEU A 115 6.77 21.91 -15.64
CA LEU A 115 6.07 22.54 -14.53
C LEU A 115 6.99 23.33 -13.63
N ALA A 116 6.55 24.56 -13.31
CA ALA A 116 7.32 25.47 -12.48
C ALA A 116 6.85 25.50 -11.02
N ALA A 117 5.64 25.06 -10.73
CA ALA A 117 5.08 25.15 -9.39
C ALA A 117 5.67 24.09 -8.45
N ALA A 118 6.30 24.52 -7.36
CA ALA A 118 7.04 23.64 -6.46
C ALA A 118 6.20 22.52 -5.85
N ALA A 119 4.98 22.83 -5.41
CA ALA A 119 4.11 21.84 -4.79
C ALA A 119 3.71 20.73 -5.78
N LYS A 120 3.38 21.14 -6.99
CA LYS A 120 3.01 20.19 -8.04
C LYS A 120 4.20 19.35 -8.46
N ARG A 121 5.38 19.95 -8.44
CA ARG A 121 6.61 19.27 -8.78
C ARG A 121 6.90 18.11 -7.84
N GLN A 122 6.71 18.30 -6.55
CA GLN A 122 6.95 17.23 -5.57
C GLN A 122 6.00 16.05 -5.79
N GLU A 123 4.74 16.33 -6.06
CA GLU A 123 3.77 15.30 -6.37
C GLU A 123 4.19 14.47 -7.59
N LEU A 124 4.70 15.14 -8.61
CA LEU A 124 5.15 14.45 -9.82
C LEU A 124 6.42 13.63 -9.60
N ILE A 125 7.33 14.12 -8.75
CA ILE A 125 8.52 13.36 -8.39
C ILE A 125 8.12 12.05 -7.70
N ASP A 126 7.18 12.12 -6.75
CA ASP A 126 6.71 10.93 -6.04
C ASP A 126 6.04 9.95 -7.00
N ARG A 127 5.29 10.43 -7.99
CA ARG A 127 4.70 9.58 -9.01
C ARG A 127 5.74 8.87 -9.86
N ALA A 128 6.75 9.61 -10.30
CA ALA A 128 7.81 9.04 -11.11
C ALA A 128 8.55 7.94 -10.35
N ASP A 129 8.83 8.18 -9.07
CA ASP A 129 9.49 7.20 -8.21
C ASP A 129 8.64 5.94 -8.07
N PHE A 130 7.33 6.10 -7.95
CA PHE A 130 6.43 4.97 -7.84
C PHE A 130 6.44 4.13 -9.13
N TYR A 131 6.39 4.75 -10.29
CA TYR A 131 6.43 4.01 -11.56
C TYR A 131 7.77 3.33 -11.77
N ARG A 132 8.87 3.96 -11.36
CA ARG A 132 10.18 3.30 -11.39
C ARG A 132 10.20 2.07 -10.49
N PHE A 133 9.60 2.17 -9.31
CA PHE A 133 9.49 1.03 -8.41
C PHE A 133 8.70 -0.11 -9.07
N LEU A 134 7.58 0.18 -9.71
CA LEU A 134 6.79 -0.84 -10.40
C LEU A 134 7.61 -1.57 -11.46
N LEU A 135 8.42 -0.85 -12.22
CA LEU A 135 9.22 -1.43 -13.29
C LEU A 135 10.35 -2.32 -12.77
N LYS A 136 10.81 -2.09 -11.54
CA LYS A 136 11.85 -2.92 -10.92
C LYS A 136 11.28 -4.20 -10.30
N THR A 137 9.97 -4.29 -10.15
CA THR A 137 9.32 -5.45 -9.56
C THR A 137 9.29 -6.59 -10.57
N PRO A 138 9.81 -7.78 -10.23
CA PRO A 138 9.83 -8.91 -11.15
C PRO A 138 8.45 -9.47 -11.43
#